data_f93b4ea5146c36313acb3c57d95df2bd
#
_entry.id   f93b4ea5146c36313acb3c57d95df2bd
#
_cell.length_a   1.000
_cell.length_b   1.000
_cell.length_c   1.000
_cell.angle_alpha   90.00
_cell.angle_beta   90.00
_cell.angle_gamma   90.00
#
_symmetry.space_group_name_H-M   'P 1'
#
loop_
_entity.id
_entity.type
_entity.pdbx_description
1 polymer ?
#
loop_
_entity_poly.entity_id
_entity_poly.type
_entity_poly.pdbx_seq_one_letter_code
_entity_poly.pdbx_strand_id
1 'polypeptide(L)'
;RRMHFSRQQHNKVLVIKRNGVPVKAIAGSTNFSLRGLYIQANNVLLFSDATVAQLFADVFDAYWTPAVKDAGRLFRKNPLSKTWWIARDKPASRVSFCFSPHAEADVELSLSPIASAIEEAQSSVLYAVVFLNQLTGQVRDALEELVQRSLFSYGVAQRTGGLSVNKPDGSRGVLPFAYLAEKAPKPFKAEWSGNTTERSNMVHHKFVVTDFNGARPMVFTGSSNMAAGGEKENGDHIICIEDRQIAIAYAIEALRMFDHFHFRVKTREGDSAGEVLTLAKPPQGKAKPWFAPYFRAGHVKERDRKLFVS
;
A
#
# COMPACT_ATOMS: atom_id res chain seq x y z
N ARG A 1 4.64 30.99 8.22
CA ARG A 1 5.86 30.79 7.46
C ARG A 1 5.70 29.59 6.54
N ARG A 2 6.07 29.69 5.25
CA ARG A 2 5.99 28.61 4.28
C ARG A 2 7.39 28.14 3.93
N MET A 3 7.58 26.81 3.93
CA MET A 3 8.79 26.16 3.45
C MET A 3 8.45 25.44 2.13
N HIS A 4 9.43 25.32 1.26
CA HIS A 4 9.24 24.67 -0.03
C HIS A 4 10.17 23.46 -0.15
N PHE A 5 9.64 22.42 -0.74
CA PHE A 5 10.39 21.29 -1.28
C PHE A 5 10.48 21.46 -2.79
N SER A 6 11.40 20.76 -3.44
CA SER A 6 11.54 20.84 -4.89
C SER A 6 10.21 20.51 -5.59
N ARG A 7 9.42 19.61 -5.01
CA ARG A 7 8.11 19.25 -5.52
C ARG A 7 7.01 19.46 -4.48
N GLN A 8 6.97 18.66 -3.41
CA GLN A 8 5.90 18.72 -2.40
C GLN A 8 6.41 18.41 -0.99
N GLN A 9 5.87 19.14 0.01
CA GLN A 9 5.81 18.61 1.36
C GLN A 9 4.64 17.64 1.43
N HIS A 10 4.93 16.36 1.34
CA HIS A 10 3.92 15.32 1.18
C HIS A 10 3.71 14.47 2.44
N ASN A 11 4.47 14.70 3.50
CA ASN A 11 4.24 14.07 4.80
C ASN A 11 2.84 14.36 5.36
N LYS A 12 2.25 13.36 5.96
CA LYS A 12 0.97 13.42 6.65
C LYS A 12 1.21 12.98 8.08
N VAL A 13 1.67 13.93 8.90
CA VAL A 13 2.14 13.67 10.26
C VAL A 13 1.55 14.68 11.24
N LEU A 14 1.13 14.20 12.40
CA LEU A 14 0.85 15.02 13.58
C LEU A 14 1.75 14.55 14.71
N VAL A 15 2.46 15.47 15.33
CA VAL A 15 3.22 15.22 16.57
C VAL A 15 2.49 15.85 17.72
N ILE A 16 2.16 15.06 18.72
CA ILE A 16 1.49 15.51 19.94
C ILE A 16 2.54 15.73 21.01
N LYS A 17 2.63 16.95 21.51
CA LYS A 17 3.52 17.33 22.61
C LYS A 17 2.74 17.57 23.89
N ARG A 18 3.29 17.15 25.03
CA ARG A 18 2.79 17.49 26.37
C ARG A 18 3.90 18.25 27.12
N ASN A 19 3.60 19.46 27.55
CA ASN A 19 4.59 20.36 28.16
C ASN A 19 5.87 20.53 27.32
N GLY A 20 5.71 20.64 25.99
CA GLY A 20 6.82 20.78 25.06
C GLY A 20 7.51 19.47 24.63
N VAL A 21 7.25 18.36 25.31
CA VAL A 21 7.86 17.05 25.03
C VAL A 21 6.99 16.23 24.09
N PRO A 22 7.52 15.70 22.95
CA PRO A 22 6.79 14.80 22.07
C PRO A 22 6.41 13.50 22.81
N VAL A 23 5.15 13.11 22.74
CA VAL A 23 4.61 11.92 23.42
C VAL A 23 3.91 10.95 22.49
N LYS A 24 3.36 11.42 21.38
CA LYS A 24 2.70 10.58 20.37
C LYS A 24 2.93 11.14 18.98
N ALA A 25 2.92 10.26 18.00
CA ALA A 25 2.90 10.65 16.59
C ALA A 25 1.77 9.93 15.86
N ILE A 26 1.17 10.61 14.89
CA ILE A 26 0.25 10.04 13.92
C ILE A 26 0.91 10.18 12.56
N ALA A 27 0.97 9.09 11.79
CA ALA A 27 1.55 9.06 10.46
C ALA A 27 0.81 8.08 9.55
N GLY A 28 1.03 8.14 8.24
CA GLY A 28 0.41 7.22 7.28
C GLY A 28 0.14 7.86 5.93
N SER A 29 -0.83 7.33 5.20
CA SER A 29 -1.18 7.81 3.87
C SER A 29 -2.26 8.90 3.86
N THR A 30 -2.94 9.13 4.98
CA THR A 30 -4.16 9.95 5.07
C THR A 30 -3.84 11.44 5.01
N ASN A 31 -4.34 12.14 4.00
CA ASN A 31 -4.39 13.59 4.02
C ASN A 31 -5.37 14.08 5.09
N PHE A 32 -4.98 15.09 5.91
CA PHE A 32 -5.85 15.70 6.92
C PHE A 32 -6.83 16.67 6.26
N SER A 33 -7.71 16.12 5.44
CA SER A 33 -8.79 16.82 4.73
C SER A 33 -10.07 16.00 4.84
N LEU A 34 -11.23 16.62 4.65
CA LEU A 34 -12.51 15.90 4.63
C LEU A 34 -12.47 14.69 3.72
N ARG A 35 -11.85 14.86 2.57
CA ARG A 35 -11.72 13.81 1.59
C ARG A 35 -10.80 12.68 2.02
N GLY A 36 -9.63 13.01 2.57
CA GLY A 36 -8.68 12.02 3.07
C GLY A 36 -9.23 11.21 4.24
N LEU A 37 -10.01 11.86 5.11
CA LEU A 37 -10.53 11.24 6.33
C LEU A 37 -11.82 10.43 6.13
N TYR A 38 -12.69 10.81 5.17
CA TYR A 38 -14.03 10.25 5.08
C TYR A 38 -14.34 9.56 3.75
N ILE A 39 -13.54 9.78 2.71
CA ILE A 39 -13.86 9.31 1.35
C ILE A 39 -12.80 8.34 0.81
N GLN A 40 -11.54 8.70 0.93
CA GLN A 40 -10.44 7.93 0.35
C GLN A 40 -10.09 6.72 1.22
N ALA A 41 -9.81 5.59 0.59
CA ALA A 41 -9.20 4.45 1.26
C ALA A 41 -7.74 4.80 1.61
N ASN A 42 -7.48 4.94 2.90
CA ASN A 42 -6.22 5.38 3.50
C ASN A 42 -5.90 4.58 4.76
N ASN A 43 -4.68 4.73 5.26
CA ASN A 43 -4.30 4.24 6.58
C ASN A 43 -3.75 5.36 7.48
N VAL A 44 -3.90 5.14 8.77
CA VAL A 44 -3.35 5.97 9.84
C VAL A 44 -2.75 5.04 10.90
N LEU A 45 -1.53 5.35 11.30
CA LEU A 45 -0.81 4.69 12.38
C LEU A 45 -0.66 5.68 13.55
N LEU A 46 -1.08 5.27 14.73
CA LEU A 46 -0.87 6.01 15.96
C LEU A 46 0.26 5.36 16.76
N PHE A 47 1.33 6.09 16.95
CA PHE A 47 2.47 5.70 17.78
C PHE A 47 2.36 6.35 19.16
N SER A 48 2.03 5.57 20.18
CA SER A 48 2.06 5.99 21.58
C SER A 48 3.45 5.70 22.19
N ASP A 49 4.49 6.20 21.52
CA ASP A 49 5.89 6.00 21.82
C ASP A 49 6.63 7.33 21.70
N ALA A 50 7.30 7.73 22.76
CA ALA A 50 8.01 9.00 22.83
C ALA A 50 9.22 9.06 21.88
N THR A 51 9.88 7.93 21.63
CA THR A 51 11.03 7.84 20.72
C THR A 51 10.57 8.10 19.30
N VAL A 52 9.48 7.45 18.87
CA VAL A 52 8.87 7.71 17.54
C VAL A 52 8.38 9.15 17.43
N ALA A 53 7.73 9.66 18.48
CA ALA A 53 7.22 11.02 18.50
C ALA A 53 8.36 12.05 18.40
N GLN A 54 9.48 11.82 19.09
CA GLN A 54 10.65 12.67 19.00
C GLN A 54 11.28 12.61 17.60
N LEU A 55 11.42 11.41 17.03
CA LEU A 55 11.96 11.24 15.67
C LEU A 55 11.16 12.06 14.63
N PHE A 56 9.83 12.01 14.68
CA PHE A 56 9.00 12.83 13.78
C PHE A 56 9.09 14.33 14.10
N ALA A 57 9.31 14.71 15.37
CA ALA A 57 9.55 16.11 15.74
C ALA A 57 10.89 16.60 15.16
N ASP A 58 11.95 15.79 15.24
CA ASP A 58 13.26 16.11 14.69
C ASP A 58 13.22 16.28 13.17
N VAL A 59 12.47 15.40 12.47
CA VAL A 59 12.23 15.54 11.03
C VAL A 59 11.47 16.82 10.70
N PHE A 60 10.44 17.16 11.48
CA PHE A 60 9.70 18.40 11.31
C PHE A 60 10.63 19.62 11.49
N ASP A 61 11.45 19.63 12.55
CA ASP A 61 12.36 20.73 12.85
C ASP A 61 13.46 20.85 11.76
N ALA A 62 13.95 19.72 11.23
CA ALA A 62 14.89 19.72 10.12
C ALA A 62 14.27 20.28 8.81
N TYR A 63 12.99 20.04 8.58
CA TYR A 63 12.25 20.64 7.46
C TYR A 63 11.96 22.13 7.70
N TRP A 64 11.72 22.52 8.95
CA TRP A 64 11.29 23.86 9.35
C TRP A 64 12.45 24.84 9.55
N THR A 65 13.45 24.80 8.70
CA THR A 65 14.63 25.65 8.83
C THR A 65 14.36 27.06 8.31
N PRO A 66 14.59 28.10 9.12
CA PRO A 66 14.17 29.48 8.82
C PRO A 66 14.77 30.16 7.61
N ALA A 67 15.94 29.75 7.20
CA ALA A 67 16.81 30.53 6.33
C ALA A 67 16.79 30.10 4.85
N VAL A 68 16.01 29.10 4.43
CA VAL A 68 16.17 28.47 3.13
C VAL A 68 14.86 28.36 2.37
N LYS A 69 14.88 28.77 1.11
CA LYS A 69 13.72 28.62 0.21
C LYS A 69 13.42 27.16 -0.13
N ASP A 70 14.45 26.31 -0.20
CA ASP A 70 14.33 24.88 -0.51
C ASP A 70 14.78 24.04 0.70
N ALA A 71 13.80 23.65 1.52
CA ALA A 71 14.00 22.78 2.67
C ALA A 71 14.49 21.38 2.25
N GLY A 72 14.02 20.89 1.10
CA GLY A 72 14.41 19.58 0.57
C GLY A 72 15.90 19.50 0.27
N ARG A 73 16.49 20.54 -0.29
CA ARG A 73 17.92 20.58 -0.59
C ARG A 73 18.80 20.46 0.67
N LEU A 74 18.36 21.06 1.77
CA LEU A 74 19.06 20.92 3.05
C LEU A 74 18.82 19.54 3.66
N PHE A 75 17.60 19.05 3.61
CA PHE A 75 17.25 17.76 4.21
C PHE A 75 18.02 16.60 3.57
N ARG A 76 18.28 16.62 2.26
CA ARG A 76 19.13 15.62 1.58
C ARG A 76 20.52 15.47 2.19
N LYS A 77 21.01 16.49 2.92
CA LYS A 77 22.29 16.47 3.63
C LYS A 77 22.16 16.12 5.12
N ASN A 78 20.93 16.06 5.63
CA ASN A 78 20.67 15.79 7.02
C ASN A 78 20.86 14.28 7.32
N PRO A 79 21.44 13.88 8.45
CA PRO A 79 21.55 12.47 8.84
C PRO A 79 20.22 11.72 8.81
N LEU A 80 19.11 12.42 9.08
CA LEU A 80 17.75 11.82 9.04
C LEU A 80 17.36 11.25 7.66
N SER A 81 17.95 11.74 6.57
CA SER A 81 17.72 11.24 5.22
C SER A 81 18.71 10.17 4.77
N LYS A 82 19.62 9.71 5.62
CA LYS A 82 20.76 8.87 5.24
C LYS A 82 20.67 7.43 5.74
N THR A 83 19.65 7.09 6.50
CA THR A 83 19.50 5.76 7.08
C THR A 83 18.05 5.43 7.39
N TRP A 84 17.80 4.15 7.64
CA TRP A 84 16.59 3.68 8.29
C TRP A 84 16.76 3.82 9.81
N TRP A 85 15.80 4.46 10.47
CA TRP A 85 15.76 4.69 11.90
C TRP A 85 14.92 3.62 12.57
N ILE A 86 15.55 2.75 13.34
CA ILE A 86 14.89 1.70 14.10
C ILE A 86 14.39 2.30 15.40
N ALA A 87 13.07 2.40 15.53
CA ALA A 87 12.43 2.94 16.74
C ALA A 87 11.97 1.84 17.71
N ARG A 88 11.72 0.65 17.20
CA ARG A 88 11.36 -0.52 18.00
C ARG A 88 12.04 -1.74 17.42
N ASP A 89 12.74 -2.46 18.29
CA ASP A 89 13.42 -3.70 17.92
C ASP A 89 13.16 -4.76 19.00
N LYS A 90 12.05 -5.49 18.86
CA LYS A 90 11.66 -6.61 19.72
C LYS A 90 11.48 -7.86 18.87
N PRO A 91 11.69 -9.07 19.41
CA PRO A 91 11.68 -10.30 18.60
C PRO A 91 10.45 -10.53 17.72
N ALA A 92 9.29 -10.02 18.13
CA ALA A 92 8.04 -10.21 17.37
C ALA A 92 7.50 -8.90 16.78
N SER A 93 8.19 -7.77 16.92
CA SER A 93 7.69 -6.49 16.46
C SER A 93 8.82 -5.48 16.30
N ARG A 94 9.20 -5.24 15.05
CA ARG A 94 10.21 -4.24 14.67
C ARG A 94 9.55 -3.14 13.86
N VAL A 95 9.89 -1.89 14.16
CA VAL A 95 9.39 -0.73 13.41
C VAL A 95 10.56 0.17 13.07
N SER A 96 10.68 0.50 11.81
CA SER A 96 11.70 1.41 11.30
C SER A 96 11.12 2.44 10.32
N PHE A 97 11.81 3.55 10.19
CA PHE A 97 11.40 4.72 9.41
C PHE A 97 12.51 5.16 8.47
N CYS A 98 12.13 5.58 7.27
CA CYS A 98 13.01 6.25 6.32
C CYS A 98 12.34 7.55 5.86
N PHE A 99 13.12 8.63 5.78
CA PHE A 99 12.61 9.97 5.49
C PHE A 99 13.28 10.55 4.25
N SER A 100 12.48 11.02 3.32
CA SER A 100 12.93 11.70 2.12
C SER A 100 12.72 13.24 2.20
N PRO A 101 13.33 14.06 1.34
CA PRO A 101 14.03 13.66 0.12
C PRO A 101 15.46 13.17 0.37
N HIS A 102 15.85 12.23 -0.46
CA HIS A 102 17.22 11.71 -0.51
C HIS A 102 18.07 12.47 -1.56
N ALA A 103 19.40 12.41 -1.42
CA ALA A 103 20.28 12.76 -2.52
C ALA A 103 20.12 11.74 -3.67
N GLU A 104 20.50 12.11 -4.88
CA GLU A 104 20.39 11.27 -6.09
C GLU A 104 20.99 9.86 -5.88
N ALA A 105 22.17 9.81 -5.27
CA ALA A 105 22.88 8.57 -5.00
C ALA A 105 22.25 7.71 -3.89
N ASP A 106 21.36 8.27 -3.08
CA ASP A 106 20.78 7.60 -1.89
C ASP A 106 19.30 7.24 -2.08
N VAL A 107 18.71 7.46 -3.26
CA VAL A 107 17.29 7.22 -3.53
C VAL A 107 16.88 5.77 -3.25
N GLU A 108 17.76 4.84 -3.56
CA GLU A 108 17.50 3.42 -3.39
C GLU A 108 17.54 2.99 -1.92
N LEU A 109 18.02 3.82 -1.01
CA LEU A 109 18.01 3.55 0.43
C LEU A 109 16.60 3.23 0.94
N SER A 110 15.61 3.97 0.46
CA SER A 110 14.21 3.78 0.86
C SER A 110 13.47 2.71 0.06
N LEU A 111 13.83 2.51 -1.21
CA LEU A 111 13.10 1.67 -2.15
C LEU A 111 13.62 0.23 -2.22
N SER A 112 14.94 0.02 -2.11
CA SER A 112 15.54 -1.32 -2.17
C SER A 112 14.99 -2.30 -1.14
N PRO A 113 14.75 -1.93 0.14
CA PRO A 113 14.16 -2.86 1.11
C PRO A 113 12.75 -3.31 0.73
N ILE A 114 11.97 -2.44 0.05
CA ILE A 114 10.63 -2.80 -0.44
C ILE A 114 10.75 -3.79 -1.60
N ALA A 115 11.61 -3.50 -2.57
CA ALA A 115 11.86 -4.37 -3.72
C ALA A 115 12.34 -5.74 -3.27
N SER A 116 13.37 -5.79 -2.42
CA SER A 116 13.90 -7.05 -1.87
C SER A 116 12.84 -7.85 -1.11
N ALA A 117 12.00 -7.20 -0.31
CA ALA A 117 10.92 -7.91 0.41
C ALA A 117 9.89 -8.53 -0.55
N ILE A 118 9.60 -7.88 -1.68
CA ILE A 118 8.72 -8.42 -2.74
C ILE A 118 9.41 -9.62 -3.42
N GLU A 119 10.66 -9.47 -3.79
CA GLU A 119 11.45 -10.51 -4.48
C GLU A 119 11.66 -11.75 -3.62
N GLU A 120 11.93 -11.56 -2.33
CA GLU A 120 12.20 -12.63 -1.36
C GLU A 120 10.92 -13.28 -0.82
N ALA A 121 9.74 -12.71 -1.05
CA ALA A 121 8.48 -13.25 -0.53
C ALA A 121 8.26 -14.71 -0.93
N GLN A 122 7.82 -15.52 0.01
CA GLN A 122 7.69 -16.97 -0.16
C GLN A 122 6.22 -17.43 -0.31
N SER A 123 5.27 -16.68 0.24
CA SER A 123 3.87 -17.10 0.29
C SER A 123 2.92 -16.09 -0.33
N SER A 124 3.09 -14.81 0.00
CA SER A 124 2.13 -13.79 -0.39
C SER A 124 2.73 -12.40 -0.55
N VAL A 125 2.18 -11.64 -1.50
CA VAL A 125 2.42 -10.21 -1.64
C VAL A 125 1.10 -9.51 -1.94
N LEU A 126 0.67 -8.63 -1.04
CA LEU A 126 -0.55 -7.83 -1.21
C LEU A 126 -0.18 -6.35 -1.19
N TYR A 127 -0.77 -5.57 -2.07
CA TYR A 127 -0.43 -4.16 -2.14
C TYR A 127 -1.59 -3.27 -2.58
N ALA A 128 -1.58 -2.03 -2.09
CA ALA A 128 -2.41 -0.97 -2.60
C ALA A 128 -1.54 0.26 -2.84
N VAL A 129 -1.36 0.62 -4.11
CA VAL A 129 -0.48 1.71 -4.54
C VAL A 129 -1.26 2.63 -5.48
N VAL A 130 -1.54 3.85 -5.00
CA VAL A 130 -2.40 4.81 -5.70
C VAL A 130 -1.94 5.10 -7.13
N PHE A 131 -0.65 5.31 -7.35
CA PHE A 131 -0.08 5.68 -8.65
C PHE A 131 0.81 4.59 -9.25
N LEU A 132 0.33 3.35 -9.24
CA LEU A 132 1.06 2.21 -9.80
C LEU A 132 1.52 2.43 -11.24
N ASN A 133 0.72 3.14 -12.04
CA ASN A 133 1.06 3.49 -13.42
C ASN A 133 2.17 4.54 -13.57
N GLN A 134 2.56 5.21 -12.49
CA GLN A 134 3.64 6.20 -12.45
C GLN A 134 4.85 5.68 -11.66
N LEU A 135 4.75 4.47 -11.12
CA LEU A 135 5.83 3.85 -10.39
C LEU A 135 7.01 3.58 -11.33
N THR A 136 8.20 3.91 -10.88
CA THR A 136 9.46 3.68 -11.62
C THR A 136 10.54 3.19 -10.67
N GLY A 137 11.53 2.46 -11.19
CA GLY A 137 12.65 1.93 -10.43
C GLY A 137 12.35 0.58 -9.77
N GLN A 138 13.18 0.16 -8.85
CA GLN A 138 13.26 -1.20 -8.31
C GLN A 138 11.91 -1.76 -7.80
N VAL A 139 11.09 -0.95 -7.12
CA VAL A 139 9.78 -1.42 -6.62
C VAL A 139 8.85 -1.78 -7.78
N ARG A 140 8.91 -1.02 -8.87
CA ARG A 140 8.14 -1.37 -10.07
C ARG A 140 8.63 -2.69 -10.67
N ASP A 141 9.94 -2.81 -10.83
CA ASP A 141 10.55 -3.99 -11.46
C ASP A 141 10.22 -5.25 -10.65
N ALA A 142 10.34 -5.19 -9.33
CA ALA A 142 9.95 -6.28 -8.42
C ALA A 142 8.46 -6.65 -8.53
N LEU A 143 7.56 -5.67 -8.70
CA LEU A 143 6.14 -5.93 -8.89
C LEU A 143 5.83 -6.49 -10.29
N GLU A 144 6.58 -6.13 -11.32
CA GLU A 144 6.45 -6.72 -12.67
C GLU A 144 6.87 -8.20 -12.66
N GLU A 145 7.98 -8.51 -12.02
CA GLU A 145 8.44 -9.89 -11.84
C GLU A 145 7.47 -10.72 -10.99
N LEU A 146 6.91 -10.11 -9.93
CA LEU A 146 5.92 -10.75 -9.07
C LEU A 146 4.72 -11.27 -9.86
N VAL A 147 4.28 -10.57 -10.92
CA VAL A 147 3.16 -11.02 -11.76
C VAL A 147 3.42 -12.38 -12.39
N GLN A 148 4.69 -12.72 -12.66
CA GLN A 148 5.08 -14.00 -13.23
C GLN A 148 5.23 -15.11 -12.19
N ARG A 149 5.27 -14.78 -10.91
CA ARG A 149 5.46 -15.74 -9.83
C ARG A 149 4.12 -16.36 -9.39
N SER A 150 4.15 -17.66 -9.10
CA SER A 150 2.98 -18.37 -8.57
C SER A 150 2.84 -18.17 -7.06
N LEU A 151 2.72 -16.91 -6.61
CA LEU A 151 2.43 -16.57 -5.23
C LEU A 151 0.99 -16.09 -5.08
N PHE A 152 0.48 -16.10 -3.83
CA PHE A 152 -0.77 -15.42 -3.49
C PHE A 152 -0.52 -13.91 -3.56
N SER A 153 -0.73 -13.31 -4.72
CA SER A 153 -0.47 -11.88 -4.91
C SER A 153 -1.64 -11.16 -5.57
N TYR A 154 -2.05 -10.07 -4.94
CA TYR A 154 -3.12 -9.21 -5.39
C TYR A 154 -2.78 -7.74 -5.14
N GLY A 155 -3.09 -6.90 -6.10
CA GLY A 155 -2.86 -5.47 -6.02
C GLY A 155 -4.10 -4.65 -6.34
N VAL A 156 -4.21 -3.48 -5.72
CA VAL A 156 -5.22 -2.47 -6.02
C VAL A 156 -4.53 -1.16 -6.36
N ALA A 157 -4.92 -0.54 -7.47
CA ALA A 157 -4.40 0.73 -7.92
C ALA A 157 -5.52 1.69 -8.31
N GLN A 158 -5.26 3.00 -8.30
CA GLN A 158 -6.25 4.00 -8.68
C GLN A 158 -6.56 3.99 -10.19
N ARG A 159 -5.55 3.71 -11.02
CA ARG A 159 -5.66 3.79 -12.50
C ARG A 159 -5.13 2.54 -13.18
N THR A 160 -5.61 2.32 -14.40
CA THR A 160 -5.07 1.31 -15.31
C THR A 160 -3.67 1.67 -15.78
N GLY A 161 -2.89 0.66 -16.08
CA GLY A 161 -1.58 0.79 -16.72
C GLY A 161 -0.41 0.37 -15.81
N GLY A 162 0.63 -0.06 -16.43
CA GLY A 162 1.91 -0.37 -15.82
C GLY A 162 2.13 -1.83 -15.45
N LEU A 163 1.14 -2.56 -14.98
CA LEU A 163 1.27 -3.98 -14.63
C LEU A 163 0.17 -4.82 -15.27
N SER A 164 0.46 -6.10 -15.51
CA SER A 164 -0.51 -7.04 -16.04
C SER A 164 -1.65 -7.30 -15.04
N VAL A 165 -2.87 -7.30 -15.54
CA VAL A 165 -4.06 -7.60 -14.72
C VAL A 165 -4.23 -9.11 -14.50
N ASN A 166 -3.75 -9.93 -15.43
CA ASN A 166 -3.87 -11.38 -15.38
C ASN A 166 -2.51 -12.03 -15.17
N LYS A 167 -2.45 -13.00 -14.28
CA LYS A 167 -1.27 -13.83 -14.03
C LYS A 167 -1.25 -15.03 -14.97
N PRO A 168 -0.08 -15.67 -15.18
CA PRO A 168 0.04 -16.86 -16.03
C PRO A 168 -0.86 -18.03 -15.59
N ASP A 169 -1.18 -18.14 -14.30
CA ASP A 169 -2.08 -19.15 -13.74
C ASP A 169 -3.57 -18.85 -13.93
N GLY A 170 -3.91 -17.77 -14.65
CA GLY A 170 -5.26 -17.32 -14.93
C GLY A 170 -5.91 -16.51 -13.79
N SER A 171 -5.23 -16.33 -12.67
CA SER A 171 -5.73 -15.45 -11.60
C SER A 171 -5.49 -13.98 -11.93
N ARG A 172 -6.21 -13.08 -11.24
CA ARG A 172 -6.02 -11.64 -11.41
C ARG A 172 -4.97 -11.13 -10.44
N GLY A 173 -3.96 -10.42 -10.95
CA GLY A 173 -2.90 -9.84 -10.14
C GLY A 173 -3.22 -8.42 -9.66
N VAL A 174 -3.83 -7.58 -10.50
CA VAL A 174 -4.08 -6.15 -10.18
C VAL A 174 -5.50 -5.75 -10.55
N LEU A 175 -6.15 -4.98 -9.69
CA LEU A 175 -7.44 -4.33 -9.97
C LEU A 175 -7.30 -2.81 -9.97
N PRO A 176 -7.43 -2.14 -11.11
CA PRO A 176 -7.45 -0.69 -11.17
C PRO A 176 -8.85 -0.14 -10.89
N PHE A 177 -8.95 0.75 -9.90
CA PHE A 177 -10.22 1.34 -9.49
C PHE A 177 -10.92 2.12 -10.63
N ALA A 178 -10.18 2.88 -11.42
CA ALA A 178 -10.78 3.68 -12.51
C ALA A 178 -11.53 2.81 -13.53
N TYR A 179 -10.94 1.66 -13.89
CA TYR A 179 -11.60 0.68 -14.76
C TYR A 179 -12.90 0.15 -14.15
N LEU A 180 -12.88 -0.11 -12.85
CA LEU A 180 -14.02 -0.64 -12.11
C LEU A 180 -15.14 0.40 -11.95
N ALA A 181 -14.77 1.67 -11.75
CA ALA A 181 -15.73 2.77 -11.64
C ALA A 181 -16.50 3.01 -12.93
N GLU A 182 -15.83 2.97 -14.08
CA GLU A 182 -16.47 3.11 -15.40
C GLU A 182 -17.45 1.96 -15.68
N LYS A 183 -17.13 0.80 -15.18
CA LYS A 183 -17.83 -0.45 -15.42
C LYS A 183 -18.82 -0.85 -14.30
N ALA A 184 -18.95 -0.07 -13.24
CA ALA A 184 -19.82 -0.41 -12.12
C ALA A 184 -21.32 -0.39 -12.49
N PRO A 185 -22.13 -1.34 -12.00
CA PRO A 185 -23.58 -1.32 -12.10
C PRO A 185 -24.18 -0.05 -11.46
N LYS A 186 -25.40 0.33 -11.91
CA LYS A 186 -26.06 1.57 -11.48
C LYS A 186 -26.05 1.83 -9.96
N PRO A 187 -26.34 0.89 -9.05
CA PRO A 187 -26.32 1.17 -7.63
C PRO A 187 -24.95 1.65 -7.11
N PHE A 188 -23.87 1.17 -7.72
CA PHE A 188 -22.49 1.47 -7.31
C PHE A 188 -21.89 2.67 -8.04
N LYS A 189 -22.54 3.16 -9.12
CA LYS A 189 -22.10 4.41 -9.77
C LYS A 189 -22.25 5.62 -8.86
N ALA A 190 -23.18 5.61 -7.94
CA ALA A 190 -23.39 6.69 -6.98
C ALA A 190 -22.19 6.89 -6.04
N GLU A 191 -21.44 5.85 -5.72
CA GLU A 191 -20.21 5.96 -4.92
C GLU A 191 -19.11 6.73 -5.66
N TRP A 192 -19.19 6.81 -6.98
CA TRP A 192 -18.24 7.54 -7.82
C TRP A 192 -18.68 8.96 -8.12
N SER A 193 -19.95 9.27 -7.97
CA SER A 193 -20.57 10.53 -8.36
C SER A 193 -20.31 11.69 -7.39
N GLY A 194 -19.35 11.59 -6.50
CA GLY A 194 -18.81 12.77 -5.86
C GLY A 194 -18.28 13.71 -6.92
N ASN A 195 -18.96 14.80 -7.13
CA ASN A 195 -18.79 15.92 -8.05
C ASN A 195 -17.76 15.68 -9.16
N THR A 196 -18.21 15.40 -10.35
CA THR A 196 -17.50 14.83 -11.49
C THR A 196 -16.34 15.65 -12.07
N THR A 197 -16.11 16.86 -11.61
CA THR A 197 -15.00 17.73 -12.04
C THR A 197 -13.67 17.36 -11.44
N GLU A 198 -13.65 16.69 -10.30
CA GLU A 198 -12.43 16.19 -9.70
C GLU A 198 -12.33 14.69 -9.86
N ARG A 199 -11.50 14.24 -10.79
CA ARG A 199 -11.01 12.87 -10.92
C ARG A 199 -10.17 12.47 -9.71
N SER A 200 -10.82 12.41 -8.59
CA SER A 200 -10.19 12.27 -7.29
C SER A 200 -9.87 10.81 -7.01
N ASN A 201 -8.68 10.59 -6.53
CA ASN A 201 -8.23 9.29 -6.10
C ASN A 201 -9.11 8.78 -4.94
N MET A 202 -9.79 7.64 -5.14
CA MET A 202 -10.52 6.94 -4.09
C MET A 202 -9.61 5.96 -3.36
N VAL A 203 -8.77 5.24 -4.09
CA VAL A 203 -7.67 4.48 -3.50
C VAL A 203 -6.50 5.42 -3.29
N HIS A 204 -6.16 5.69 -2.04
CA HIS A 204 -5.03 6.57 -1.68
C HIS A 204 -4.04 5.87 -0.75
N HIS A 205 -4.24 4.61 -0.50
CA HIS A 205 -3.28 3.75 0.19
C HIS A 205 -1.93 3.72 -0.54
N LYS A 206 -0.89 3.54 0.24
CA LYS A 206 0.48 3.31 -0.19
C LYS A 206 1.04 2.26 0.75
N PHE A 207 0.81 0.98 0.44
CA PHE A 207 1.39 -0.10 1.21
C PHE A 207 1.69 -1.33 0.37
N VAL A 208 2.68 -2.07 0.84
CA VAL A 208 3.02 -3.43 0.40
C VAL A 208 3.09 -4.31 1.64
N VAL A 209 2.46 -5.47 1.59
CA VAL A 209 2.52 -6.50 2.63
C VAL A 209 3.10 -7.76 2.04
N THR A 210 4.13 -8.30 2.64
CA THR A 210 4.74 -9.56 2.23
C THR A 210 4.59 -10.60 3.33
N ASP A 211 4.32 -11.85 2.94
CA ASP A 211 4.30 -13.04 3.81
C ASP A 211 3.51 -12.84 5.11
N PHE A 212 2.30 -12.25 5.02
CA PHE A 212 1.50 -11.85 6.18
C PHE A 212 1.27 -12.97 7.19
N ASN A 213 1.26 -14.22 6.76
CA ASN A 213 1.15 -15.41 7.60
C ASN A 213 2.43 -16.25 7.61
N GLY A 214 3.54 -15.73 7.12
CA GLY A 214 4.85 -16.39 7.06
C GLY A 214 5.68 -16.19 8.33
N ALA A 215 6.92 -16.63 8.26
CA ALA A 215 7.88 -16.49 9.34
C ALA A 215 8.38 -15.05 9.52
N ARG A 216 8.40 -14.25 8.44
CA ARG A 216 8.87 -12.88 8.42
C ARG A 216 7.86 -11.96 7.74
N PRO A 217 6.73 -11.67 8.38
CA PRO A 217 5.73 -10.78 7.82
C PRO A 217 6.21 -9.32 7.85
N MET A 218 6.09 -8.62 6.71
CA MET A 218 6.52 -7.23 6.60
C MET A 218 5.42 -6.36 6.01
N VAL A 219 5.31 -5.14 6.50
CA VAL A 219 4.47 -4.08 5.93
C VAL A 219 5.33 -2.87 5.65
N PHE A 220 5.30 -2.39 4.41
CA PHE A 220 5.80 -1.08 4.06
C PHE A 220 4.63 -0.15 3.80
N THR A 221 4.61 1.00 4.47
CA THR A 221 3.55 2.00 4.32
C THR A 221 4.09 3.40 4.60
N GLY A 222 3.21 4.42 4.55
CA GLY A 222 3.61 5.79 4.84
C GLY A 222 2.95 6.80 3.89
N SER A 223 3.59 7.95 3.76
CA SER A 223 3.15 9.00 2.83
C SER A 223 3.72 8.83 1.43
N SER A 224 4.86 8.17 1.29
CA SER A 224 5.56 7.96 0.02
C SER A 224 4.71 7.16 -0.98
N ASN A 225 4.76 7.58 -2.24
CA ASN A 225 4.20 6.80 -3.35
C ASN A 225 5.15 5.69 -3.85
N MET A 226 6.25 5.44 -3.14
CA MET A 226 7.25 4.41 -3.44
C MET A 226 7.87 4.54 -4.83
N ALA A 227 8.01 5.78 -5.31
CA ALA A 227 8.54 6.10 -6.63
C ALA A 227 9.81 6.95 -6.51
N ALA A 228 10.84 6.61 -7.28
CA ALA A 228 12.16 7.26 -7.23
C ALA A 228 12.09 8.79 -7.35
N GLY A 229 11.24 9.33 -8.22
CA GLY A 229 11.06 10.78 -8.34
C GLY A 229 10.51 11.45 -7.08
N GLY A 230 9.61 10.76 -6.35
CA GLY A 230 9.09 11.23 -5.07
C GLY A 230 10.16 11.23 -3.99
N GLU A 231 10.94 10.15 -3.91
CA GLU A 231 12.02 10.01 -2.94
C GLU A 231 13.15 11.05 -3.12
N LYS A 232 13.32 11.58 -4.33
CA LYS A 232 14.26 12.67 -4.61
C LYS A 232 13.76 14.06 -4.23
N GLU A 233 12.45 14.30 -4.36
CA GLU A 233 11.93 15.67 -4.43
C GLU A 233 10.92 16.02 -3.35
N ASN A 234 10.24 15.02 -2.76
CA ASN A 234 9.21 15.24 -1.76
C ASN A 234 9.75 15.08 -0.33
N GLY A 235 9.15 15.82 0.60
CA GLY A 235 9.19 15.46 2.00
C GLY A 235 8.19 14.34 2.25
N ASP A 236 8.67 13.12 2.39
CA ASP A 236 7.87 11.92 2.61
C ASP A 236 8.46 11.05 3.72
N HIS A 237 7.72 10.03 4.13
CA HIS A 237 8.22 8.96 4.98
C HIS A 237 7.74 7.59 4.49
N ILE A 238 8.58 6.59 4.72
CA ILE A 238 8.24 5.16 4.63
C ILE A 238 8.43 4.54 6.01
N ILE A 239 7.49 3.68 6.37
CA ILE A 239 7.47 2.91 7.62
C ILE A 239 7.57 1.44 7.25
N CYS A 240 8.54 0.74 7.77
CA CYS A 240 8.63 -0.71 7.70
C CYS A 240 8.22 -1.29 9.05
N ILE A 241 7.29 -2.24 9.05
CA ILE A 241 6.75 -2.90 10.24
C ILE A 241 6.89 -4.40 10.05
N GLU A 242 7.71 -5.04 10.88
CA GLU A 242 7.84 -6.48 10.98
C GLU A 242 7.01 -6.94 12.19
N ASP A 243 5.70 -7.10 11.98
CA ASP A 243 4.75 -7.50 13.02
C ASP A 243 3.59 -8.27 12.37
N ARG A 244 3.37 -9.50 12.82
CA ARG A 244 2.37 -10.40 12.23
C ARG A 244 0.95 -9.86 12.35
N GLN A 245 0.57 -9.28 13.49
CA GLN A 245 -0.80 -8.79 13.69
C GLN A 245 -1.08 -7.60 12.77
N ILE A 246 -0.10 -6.72 12.63
CA ILE A 246 -0.21 -5.58 11.72
C ILE A 246 -0.21 -6.04 10.27
N ALA A 247 0.65 -6.99 9.90
CA ALA A 247 0.66 -7.55 8.54
C ALA A 247 -0.66 -8.20 8.17
N ILE A 248 -1.27 -8.96 9.09
CA ILE A 248 -2.61 -9.52 8.90
C ILE A 248 -3.67 -8.43 8.72
N ALA A 249 -3.63 -7.35 9.52
CA ALA A 249 -4.57 -6.24 9.39
C ALA A 249 -4.48 -5.56 8.00
N TYR A 250 -3.26 -5.33 7.50
CA TYR A 250 -3.06 -4.79 6.16
C TYR A 250 -3.44 -5.79 5.05
N ALA A 251 -3.22 -7.08 5.26
CA ALA A 251 -3.65 -8.12 4.33
C ALA A 251 -5.18 -8.19 4.23
N ILE A 252 -5.88 -8.10 5.36
CA ILE A 252 -7.35 -8.03 5.40
C ILE A 252 -7.85 -6.80 4.64
N GLU A 253 -7.25 -5.64 4.83
CA GLU A 253 -7.63 -4.42 4.11
C GLU A 253 -7.40 -4.56 2.60
N ALA A 254 -6.26 -5.12 2.18
CA ALA A 254 -5.98 -5.37 0.77
C ALA A 254 -7.02 -6.32 0.15
N LEU A 255 -7.34 -7.41 0.83
CA LEU A 255 -8.32 -8.40 0.37
C LEU A 255 -9.73 -7.81 0.35
N ARG A 256 -10.12 -7.03 1.37
CA ARG A 256 -11.41 -6.34 1.42
C ARG A 256 -11.60 -5.42 0.21
N MET A 257 -10.58 -4.63 -0.12
CA MET A 257 -10.63 -3.76 -1.30
C MET A 257 -10.67 -4.58 -2.59
N PHE A 258 -9.82 -5.61 -2.69
CA PHE A 258 -9.77 -6.46 -3.87
C PHE A 258 -11.10 -7.16 -4.11
N ASP A 259 -11.68 -7.79 -3.09
CA ASP A 259 -12.95 -8.52 -3.17
C ASP A 259 -14.11 -7.59 -3.56
N HIS A 260 -14.20 -6.43 -2.90
CA HIS A 260 -15.21 -5.42 -3.20
C HIS A 260 -15.18 -4.98 -4.69
N PHE A 261 -14.01 -4.72 -5.22
CA PHE A 261 -13.88 -4.31 -6.63
C PHE A 261 -14.05 -5.48 -7.59
N HIS A 262 -13.54 -6.64 -7.25
CA HIS A 262 -13.68 -7.86 -8.06
C HIS A 262 -15.15 -8.28 -8.19
N PHE A 263 -15.90 -8.23 -7.12
CA PHE A 263 -17.35 -8.50 -7.13
C PHE A 263 -18.08 -7.58 -8.12
N ARG A 264 -17.78 -6.29 -8.14
CA ARG A 264 -18.37 -5.32 -9.07
C ARG A 264 -18.09 -5.67 -10.53
N VAL A 265 -16.87 -6.10 -10.84
CA VAL A 265 -16.52 -6.55 -12.20
C VAL A 265 -17.36 -7.76 -12.58
N LYS A 266 -17.43 -8.75 -11.69
CA LYS A 266 -18.18 -9.98 -11.95
C LYS A 266 -19.68 -9.74 -12.12
N THR A 267 -20.30 -8.91 -11.29
CA THR A 267 -21.70 -8.54 -11.43
C THR A 267 -21.99 -7.95 -12.80
N ARG A 268 -21.12 -7.08 -13.29
CA ARG A 268 -21.31 -6.47 -14.60
C ARG A 268 -21.05 -7.43 -15.75
N GLU A 269 -20.03 -8.29 -15.66
CA GLU A 269 -19.79 -9.32 -16.67
C GLU A 269 -21.04 -10.20 -16.81
N GLY A 270 -21.67 -10.58 -15.67
CA GLY A 270 -22.94 -11.31 -15.65
C GLY A 270 -24.09 -10.50 -16.27
N ASP A 271 -24.29 -9.25 -15.85
CA ASP A 271 -25.33 -8.37 -16.41
C ASP A 271 -25.20 -8.19 -17.94
N SER A 272 -23.96 -8.08 -18.41
CA SER A 272 -23.67 -7.93 -19.85
C SER A 272 -23.93 -9.21 -20.65
N ALA A 273 -23.80 -10.36 -19.99
CA ALA A 273 -24.09 -11.69 -20.55
C ALA A 273 -25.57 -12.11 -20.37
N GLY A 274 -26.39 -11.29 -19.69
CA GLY A 274 -27.76 -11.65 -19.32
C GLY A 274 -27.83 -12.70 -18.22
N GLU A 275 -26.73 -12.92 -17.48
CA GLU A 275 -26.62 -13.88 -16.41
C GLU A 275 -26.75 -13.21 -15.05
N VAL A 276 -27.58 -13.74 -14.18
CA VAL A 276 -27.66 -13.31 -12.79
C VAL A 276 -26.57 -14.04 -11.98
N LEU A 277 -25.73 -13.28 -11.28
CA LEU A 277 -24.79 -13.87 -10.35
C LEU A 277 -25.53 -14.62 -9.24
N THR A 278 -25.32 -15.92 -9.19
CA THR A 278 -25.88 -16.78 -8.14
C THR A 278 -24.76 -17.45 -7.35
N LEU A 279 -25.02 -17.72 -6.09
CA LEU A 279 -24.12 -18.56 -5.30
C LEU A 279 -24.07 -19.96 -5.90
N ALA A 280 -22.86 -20.50 -6.02
CA ALA A 280 -22.67 -21.86 -6.49
C ALA A 280 -23.31 -22.83 -5.50
N LYS A 281 -24.29 -23.60 -5.96
CA LYS A 281 -24.96 -24.64 -5.14
C LYS A 281 -24.04 -25.84 -4.99
N PRO A 282 -24.20 -26.64 -3.92
CA PRO A 282 -23.55 -27.93 -3.84
C PRO A 282 -23.90 -28.82 -5.06
N PRO A 283 -22.93 -29.57 -5.60
CA PRO A 283 -23.14 -30.37 -6.79
C PRO A 283 -24.19 -31.47 -6.51
N GLN A 284 -25.03 -31.72 -7.50
CA GLN A 284 -26.01 -32.81 -7.44
C GLN A 284 -25.58 -33.95 -8.38
N GLY A 285 -25.80 -35.19 -7.93
CA GLY A 285 -25.50 -36.38 -8.73
C GLY A 285 -24.00 -36.52 -9.05
N LYS A 286 -23.66 -36.71 -10.34
CA LYS A 286 -22.28 -36.91 -10.83
C LYS A 286 -21.55 -35.61 -11.19
N ALA A 287 -22.13 -34.45 -10.92
CA ALA A 287 -21.50 -33.19 -11.21
C ALA A 287 -20.19 -32.98 -10.40
N LYS A 288 -19.13 -32.52 -11.04
CA LYS A 288 -17.86 -32.24 -10.33
C LYS A 288 -18.08 -31.14 -9.33
N PRO A 289 -17.67 -31.32 -8.05
CA PRO A 289 -17.75 -30.26 -7.06
C PRO A 289 -16.96 -29.01 -7.48
N TRP A 290 -17.57 -27.84 -7.46
CA TRP A 290 -16.89 -26.56 -7.74
C TRP A 290 -15.74 -26.31 -6.77
N PHE A 291 -15.82 -26.85 -5.57
CA PHE A 291 -14.79 -26.71 -4.52
C PHE A 291 -13.65 -27.73 -4.63
N ALA A 292 -13.73 -28.73 -5.49
CA ALA A 292 -12.69 -29.77 -5.63
C ALA A 292 -11.28 -29.24 -5.86
N PRO A 293 -11.08 -28.15 -6.64
CA PRO A 293 -9.75 -27.55 -6.82
C PRO A 293 -9.10 -27.04 -5.53
N TYR A 294 -9.91 -26.63 -4.53
CA TYR A 294 -9.41 -26.16 -3.24
C TYR A 294 -8.81 -27.27 -2.34
N PHE A 295 -9.06 -28.53 -2.69
CA PHE A 295 -8.60 -29.71 -1.95
C PHE A 295 -7.71 -30.63 -2.81
N ARG A 296 -7.40 -30.24 -4.03
CA ARG A 296 -6.55 -31.01 -4.94
C ARG A 296 -5.08 -30.63 -4.75
N ALA A 297 -4.26 -31.58 -4.32
CA ALA A 297 -2.83 -31.40 -4.11
C ALA A 297 -2.13 -30.79 -5.33
N GLY A 298 -1.31 -29.78 -5.09
CA GLY A 298 -0.57 -29.04 -6.11
C GLY A 298 -1.39 -28.02 -6.91
N HIS A 299 -2.68 -27.85 -6.63
CA HIS A 299 -3.49 -26.85 -7.28
C HIS A 299 -3.34 -25.48 -6.60
N VAL A 300 -3.32 -24.39 -7.39
CA VAL A 300 -3.17 -23.01 -6.87
C VAL A 300 -4.20 -22.66 -5.80
N LYS A 301 -5.46 -23.08 -5.97
CA LYS A 301 -6.53 -22.84 -4.98
C LYS A 301 -6.32 -23.61 -3.68
N GLU A 302 -5.69 -24.78 -3.73
CA GLU A 302 -5.35 -25.54 -2.53
C GLU A 302 -4.24 -24.86 -1.74
N ARG A 303 -3.20 -24.37 -2.44
CA ARG A 303 -2.16 -23.55 -1.86
C ARG A 303 -2.74 -22.30 -1.18
N ASP A 304 -3.59 -21.57 -1.89
CA ASP A 304 -4.21 -20.34 -1.38
C ASP A 304 -5.09 -20.62 -0.15
N ARG A 305 -5.88 -21.73 -0.17
CA ARG A 305 -6.66 -22.14 1.00
C ARG A 305 -5.77 -22.42 2.21
N LYS A 306 -4.66 -23.12 2.02
CA LYS A 306 -3.72 -23.46 3.11
C LYS A 306 -3.13 -22.22 3.77
N LEU A 307 -2.91 -21.15 3.02
CA LEU A 307 -2.38 -19.90 3.56
C LEU A 307 -3.28 -19.30 4.66
N PHE A 308 -4.58 -19.57 4.65
CA PHE A 308 -5.55 -19.04 5.61
C PHE A 308 -5.95 -20.01 6.73
N VAL A 309 -5.49 -21.25 6.70
CA VAL A 309 -5.87 -22.28 7.69
C VAL A 309 -4.66 -22.85 8.43
N SER A 310 -3.49 -22.35 8.18
CA SER A 310 -2.22 -22.72 8.84
C SER A 310 -1.93 -21.88 10.07
#